data_1494da46432fa43461ef705fe7420af6
#
_entry.id   1494da46432fa43461ef705fe7420af6
#
_cell.length_a   1.000
_cell.length_b   1.000
_cell.length_c   1.000
_cell.angle_alpha   90.00
_cell.angle_beta   90.00
_cell.angle_gamma   90.00
#
_symmetry.space_group_name_H-M   'P 1'
#
loop_
_entity.id
_entity.type
_entity.pdbx_description
1 polymer ?
#
loop_
_entity_poly.entity_id
_entity_poly.type
_entity_poly.pdbx_seq_one_letter_code
_entity_poly.pdbx_strand_id
1 'polypeptide(L)'
;MIIIGVVVVIIFILIVGWRSASQSRQKEAIRLATTTSTENSGLLEYILPEFIEKYNREVKVIAVGSGKAFQMGKDKEADVLLVHDRAGEDAFVEQGFGQGRYDVMYNDFVLVGPMDDGLIRQDEQRDILLGFKKIYQEEKAFISRGDDSGTHRKELRLWSAVEIEPESGNYISVGKGMGETLIMADEQLAYTLTDRASYLAMQEELDIGIVIENDALLFNPYGIIPVSAEGADWINQEGGQEFIDWICSDEIQEKIGQYGVEEFGQALFIPNHQ
;
A
#
# COMPACT_ATOMS: atom_id res chain seq x y z
N MET A 1 7.85 3.34 68.55
CA MET A 1 6.86 2.87 67.54
C MET A 1 6.44 3.92 66.50
N ILE A 2 6.33 5.20 66.84
CA ILE A 2 5.88 6.26 65.94
C ILE A 2 6.87 6.56 64.80
N ILE A 3 8.20 6.48 65.03
CA ILE A 3 9.25 6.80 64.05
C ILE A 3 9.31 5.77 62.94
N ILE A 4 9.07 4.47 63.21
CA ILE A 4 9.09 3.41 62.21
C ILE A 4 7.88 3.55 61.24
N GLY A 5 6.70 3.97 61.72
CA GLY A 5 5.53 4.22 60.91
C GLY A 5 5.72 5.36 59.90
N VAL A 6 6.40 6.45 60.32
CA VAL A 6 6.67 7.60 59.45
C VAL A 6 7.64 7.25 58.33
N VAL A 7 8.68 6.45 58.61
CA VAL A 7 9.67 6.02 57.61
C VAL A 7 9.04 5.10 56.56
N VAL A 8 8.17 4.18 56.96
CA VAL A 8 7.45 3.28 56.04
C VAL A 8 6.50 4.06 55.12
N VAL A 9 5.79 5.07 55.66
CA VAL A 9 4.91 5.93 54.84
C VAL A 9 5.70 6.76 53.83
N ILE A 10 6.86 7.32 54.21
CA ILE A 10 7.72 8.09 53.31
C ILE A 10 8.28 7.18 52.18
N ILE A 11 8.72 5.96 52.48
CA ILE A 11 9.20 5.00 51.50
C ILE A 11 8.07 4.60 50.54
N PHE A 12 6.86 4.40 51.04
CA PHE A 12 5.70 4.07 50.19
C PHE A 12 5.32 5.24 49.26
N ILE A 13 5.35 6.46 49.74
CA ILE A 13 5.12 7.68 48.93
C ILE A 13 6.23 7.84 47.90
N LEU A 14 7.48 7.57 48.21
CA LEU A 14 8.59 7.63 47.27
C LEU A 14 8.49 6.52 46.21
N ILE A 15 8.08 5.30 46.57
CA ILE A 15 7.90 4.19 45.63
C ILE A 15 6.70 4.42 44.73
N VAL A 16 5.57 4.94 45.27
CA VAL A 16 4.39 5.31 44.48
C VAL A 16 4.71 6.52 43.60
N GLY A 17 5.42 7.53 44.08
CA GLY A 17 5.90 8.67 43.31
C GLY A 17 6.85 8.25 42.18
N TRP A 18 7.77 7.29 42.45
CA TRP A 18 8.69 6.78 41.43
C TRP A 18 8.00 5.91 40.38
N ARG A 19 7.00 5.12 40.77
CA ARG A 19 6.17 4.39 39.81
C ARG A 19 5.29 5.29 38.95
N SER A 20 4.78 6.40 39.47
CA SER A 20 4.05 7.40 38.69
C SER A 20 4.95 8.24 37.79
N ALA A 21 6.21 8.45 38.13
CA ALA A 21 7.16 9.21 37.29
C ALA A 21 7.79 8.38 36.18
N SER A 22 7.68 7.03 36.22
CA SER A 22 8.20 6.14 35.19
C SER A 22 7.14 5.67 34.20
N GLN A 23 5.89 6.15 34.30
CA GLN A 23 4.93 6.01 33.23
C GLN A 23 5.31 7.03 32.15
N SER A 24 6.11 6.60 31.17
CA SER A 24 6.47 7.43 30.04
C SER A 24 5.19 7.99 29.45
N ARG A 25 5.03 9.32 29.47
CA ARG A 25 3.86 9.98 28.90
C ARG A 25 3.79 9.55 27.44
N GLN A 26 2.67 8.93 27.04
CA GLN A 26 2.46 8.52 25.65
C GLN A 26 2.70 9.74 24.75
N LYS A 27 3.54 9.58 23.73
CA LYS A 27 3.84 10.65 22.79
C LYS A 27 2.58 10.95 21.96
N GLU A 28 2.52 12.13 21.37
CA GLU A 28 1.44 12.51 20.47
C GLU A 28 1.37 11.56 19.29
N ALA A 29 0.15 11.09 18.94
CA ALA A 29 -0.09 10.16 17.87
C ALA A 29 0.24 10.78 16.50
N ILE A 30 0.62 9.94 15.54
CA ILE A 30 0.84 10.32 14.14
C ILE A 30 -0.45 10.06 13.35
N ARG A 31 -0.87 11.01 12.52
CA ARG A 31 -1.96 10.85 11.55
C ARG A 31 -1.36 10.43 10.21
N LEU A 32 -1.48 9.14 9.89
CA LEU A 32 -0.99 8.54 8.64
C LEU A 32 -2.14 8.45 7.65
N ALA A 33 -2.16 9.29 6.62
CA ALA A 33 -3.08 9.11 5.51
C ALA A 33 -2.48 8.15 4.48
N THR A 34 -3.25 7.14 4.12
CA THR A 34 -2.84 6.10 3.15
C THR A 34 -4.00 5.69 2.25
N THR A 35 -3.78 4.71 1.39
CA THR A 35 -4.84 4.22 0.50
C THR A 35 -5.58 3.02 1.10
N THR A 36 -6.84 2.83 0.67
CA THR A 36 -7.63 1.67 1.08
C THR A 36 -6.99 0.35 0.65
N SER A 37 -6.27 0.33 -0.48
CA SER A 37 -5.52 -0.85 -0.91
C SER A 37 -4.33 -1.15 -0.01
N THR A 38 -3.64 -0.12 0.51
CA THR A 38 -2.56 -0.29 1.48
C THR A 38 -3.07 -0.84 2.80
N GLU A 39 -4.18 -0.29 3.31
CA GLU A 39 -4.83 -0.79 4.52
C GLU A 39 -5.26 -2.24 4.36
N ASN A 40 -5.99 -2.54 3.28
CA ASN A 40 -6.53 -3.88 3.01
C ASN A 40 -5.44 -4.93 2.75
N SER A 41 -4.20 -4.52 2.41
CA SER A 41 -3.10 -5.47 2.25
C SER A 41 -2.67 -6.14 3.57
N GLY A 42 -3.04 -5.59 4.73
CA GLY A 42 -2.63 -6.07 6.04
C GLY A 42 -1.19 -5.72 6.44
N LEU A 43 -0.39 -5.13 5.54
CA LEU A 43 1.01 -4.80 5.82
C LEU A 43 1.16 -3.87 7.03
N LEU A 44 0.34 -2.82 7.13
CA LEU A 44 0.41 -1.88 8.24
C LEU A 44 0.06 -2.55 9.58
N GLU A 45 -0.93 -3.44 9.60
CA GLU A 45 -1.27 -4.23 10.79
C GLU A 45 -0.09 -5.13 11.22
N TYR A 46 0.65 -5.66 10.27
CA TYR A 46 1.81 -6.51 10.52
C TYR A 46 3.02 -5.74 11.06
N ILE A 47 3.30 -4.51 10.60
CA ILE A 47 4.52 -3.79 10.98
C ILE A 47 4.30 -2.78 12.13
N LEU A 48 3.14 -2.09 12.22
CA LEU A 48 2.92 -1.00 13.18
C LEU A 48 3.07 -1.35 14.67
N PRO A 49 2.75 -2.57 15.16
CA PRO A 49 2.95 -2.93 16.55
C PRO A 49 4.38 -2.67 17.02
N GLU A 50 5.39 -2.91 16.18
CA GLU A 50 6.80 -2.70 16.50
C GLU A 50 7.15 -1.20 16.63
N PHE A 51 6.60 -0.36 15.75
CA PHE A 51 6.75 1.09 15.87
C PHE A 51 6.17 1.60 17.19
N ILE A 52 4.96 1.17 17.52
CA ILE A 52 4.27 1.59 18.75
C ILE A 52 5.05 1.19 20.00
N GLU A 53 5.60 -0.03 20.02
CA GLU A 53 6.43 -0.51 21.12
C GLU A 53 7.73 0.28 21.23
N LYS A 54 8.46 0.47 20.13
CA LYS A 54 9.77 1.13 20.07
C LYS A 54 9.71 2.62 20.46
N TYR A 55 8.70 3.33 19.96
CA TYR A 55 8.62 4.79 20.10
C TYR A 55 7.61 5.27 21.15
N ASN A 56 6.79 4.35 21.72
CA ASN A 56 5.66 4.67 22.61
C ASN A 56 4.73 5.74 22.00
N ARG A 57 4.45 5.61 20.71
CA ARG A 57 3.68 6.55 19.90
C ARG A 57 2.68 5.79 19.03
N GLU A 58 1.41 6.16 19.12
CA GLU A 58 0.36 5.58 18.27
C GLU A 58 0.43 6.12 16.83
N VAL A 59 0.01 5.30 15.87
CA VAL A 59 -0.22 5.69 14.48
C VAL A 59 -1.71 5.53 14.18
N LYS A 60 -2.36 6.65 13.87
CA LYS A 60 -3.75 6.69 13.43
C LYS A 60 -3.79 6.57 11.91
N VAL A 61 -4.05 5.37 11.43
CA VAL A 61 -4.18 5.11 10.00
C VAL A 61 -5.52 5.64 9.50
N ILE A 62 -5.49 6.40 8.41
CA ILE A 62 -6.66 6.98 7.74
C ILE A 62 -6.60 6.52 6.29
N ALA A 63 -7.34 5.45 5.99
CA ALA A 63 -7.36 4.84 4.67
C ALA A 63 -8.45 5.46 3.79
N VAL A 64 -8.02 6.09 2.69
CA VAL A 64 -8.87 6.79 1.73
C VAL A 64 -8.32 6.60 0.31
N GLY A 65 -8.97 7.16 -0.72
CA GLY A 65 -8.35 7.18 -2.06
C GLY A 65 -7.16 8.15 -2.12
N SER A 66 -6.17 7.92 -3.01
CA SER A 66 -4.94 8.73 -3.13
C SER A 66 -5.23 10.23 -3.24
N GLY A 67 -6.20 10.63 -4.06
CA GLY A 67 -6.60 12.04 -4.21
C GLY A 67 -7.09 12.66 -2.89
N LYS A 68 -7.84 11.90 -2.08
CA LYS A 68 -8.31 12.36 -0.76
C LYS A 68 -7.16 12.39 0.25
N ALA A 69 -6.22 11.45 0.20
CA ALA A 69 -5.02 11.48 1.05
C ALA A 69 -4.18 12.74 0.78
N PHE A 70 -3.95 13.09 -0.49
CA PHE A 70 -3.30 14.36 -0.85
C PHE A 70 -4.07 15.58 -0.36
N GLN A 71 -5.40 15.56 -0.48
CA GLN A 71 -6.22 16.67 0.03
C GLN A 71 -6.08 16.83 1.55
N MET A 72 -6.11 15.73 2.32
CA MET A 72 -5.87 15.74 3.76
C MET A 72 -4.50 16.33 4.13
N GLY A 73 -3.45 16.00 3.36
CA GLY A 73 -2.13 16.60 3.52
C GLY A 73 -2.14 18.12 3.27
N LYS A 74 -2.83 18.58 2.20
CA LYS A 74 -3.00 20.02 1.90
C LYS A 74 -3.77 20.76 2.99
N ASP A 75 -4.79 20.12 3.54
CA ASP A 75 -5.65 20.68 4.61
C ASP A 75 -5.01 20.52 6.01
N LYS A 76 -3.78 19.96 6.10
CA LYS A 76 -3.06 19.73 7.36
C LYS A 76 -3.80 18.79 8.33
N GLU A 77 -4.59 17.87 7.78
CA GLU A 77 -5.31 16.82 8.52
C GLU A 77 -4.51 15.53 8.71
N ALA A 78 -3.38 15.40 8.00
CA ALA A 78 -2.44 14.29 8.12
C ALA A 78 -1.03 14.83 8.43
N ASP A 79 -0.21 14.04 9.14
CA ASP A 79 1.19 14.33 9.43
C ASP A 79 2.12 13.69 8.40
N VAL A 80 1.73 12.52 7.89
CA VAL A 80 2.47 11.73 6.92
C VAL A 80 1.50 11.13 5.89
N LEU A 81 1.93 11.08 4.64
CA LEU A 81 1.23 10.36 3.57
C LEU A 81 2.04 9.12 3.19
N LEU A 82 1.40 7.95 3.06
CA LEU A 82 1.96 6.73 2.47
C LEU A 82 1.05 6.33 1.31
N VAL A 83 1.46 6.63 0.10
CA VAL A 83 0.64 6.50 -1.10
C VAL A 83 1.43 5.89 -2.27
N HIS A 84 0.77 5.60 -3.39
CA HIS A 84 1.37 4.97 -4.57
C HIS A 84 0.88 5.60 -5.89
N ASP A 85 0.83 6.92 -5.93
CA ASP A 85 0.58 7.71 -7.14
C ASP A 85 1.74 8.67 -7.36
N ARG A 86 2.79 8.20 -8.02
CA ARG A 86 4.04 8.92 -8.21
C ARG A 86 3.83 10.35 -8.74
N ALA A 87 2.96 10.53 -9.71
CA ALA A 87 2.70 11.85 -10.29
C ALA A 87 2.04 12.79 -9.27
N GLY A 88 1.09 12.27 -8.48
CA GLY A 88 0.46 13.02 -7.38
C GLY A 88 1.44 13.33 -6.25
N GLU A 89 2.34 12.39 -5.92
CA GLU A 89 3.39 12.56 -4.91
C GLU A 89 4.39 13.67 -5.31
N ASP A 90 4.90 13.61 -6.53
CA ASP A 90 5.83 14.62 -7.05
C ASP A 90 5.16 16.01 -7.07
N ALA A 91 3.93 16.11 -7.57
CA ALA A 91 3.18 17.36 -7.59
C ALA A 91 2.88 17.92 -6.18
N PHE A 92 2.63 17.05 -5.19
CA PHE A 92 2.40 17.44 -3.79
C PHE A 92 3.65 18.08 -3.17
N VAL A 93 4.82 17.48 -3.43
CA VAL A 93 6.12 18.02 -2.96
C VAL A 93 6.50 19.30 -3.70
N GLU A 94 6.37 19.33 -5.04
CA GLU A 94 6.68 20.52 -5.85
C GLU A 94 5.83 21.74 -5.48
N GLN A 95 4.58 21.53 -5.06
CA GLN A 95 3.69 22.59 -4.57
C GLN A 95 3.99 23.04 -3.12
N GLY A 96 4.99 22.44 -2.44
CA GLY A 96 5.41 22.80 -1.09
C GLY A 96 4.53 22.22 0.04
N PHE A 97 3.61 21.31 -0.26
CA PHE A 97 2.79 20.67 0.75
C PHE A 97 3.52 19.54 1.49
N GLY A 98 4.55 18.94 0.89
CA GLY A 98 5.44 17.94 1.47
C GLY A 98 6.88 18.43 1.56
N GLN A 99 7.65 17.91 2.54
CA GLN A 99 9.05 18.28 2.74
C GLN A 99 10.04 17.42 1.92
N GLY A 100 9.56 16.39 1.29
CA GLY A 100 10.33 15.45 0.48
C GLY A 100 9.54 14.16 0.25
N ARG A 101 10.01 13.33 -0.66
CA ARG A 101 9.45 12.02 -0.94
C ARG A 101 10.52 10.96 -0.77
N TYR A 102 10.20 9.89 -0.06
CA TYR A 102 11.08 8.75 0.13
C TYR A 102 10.42 7.51 -0.48
N ASP A 103 11.21 6.71 -1.20
CA ASP A 103 10.77 5.40 -1.64
C ASP A 103 10.72 4.45 -0.43
N VAL A 104 9.67 3.63 -0.35
CA VAL A 104 9.51 2.66 0.74
C VAL A 104 9.56 1.24 0.20
N MET A 105 8.68 0.94 -0.74
CA MET A 105 8.49 -0.39 -1.29
C MET A 105 7.76 -0.29 -2.63
N TYR A 106 7.64 -1.41 -3.31
CA TYR A 106 6.67 -1.57 -4.39
C TYR A 106 5.97 -2.92 -4.28
N ASN A 107 4.75 -3.00 -4.78
CA ASN A 107 4.11 -4.23 -5.19
C ASN A 107 3.93 -4.20 -6.71
N ASP A 108 3.34 -5.23 -7.29
CA ASP A 108 3.09 -5.26 -8.72
C ASP A 108 1.65 -5.67 -9.04
N PHE A 109 1.28 -5.31 -10.25
CA PHE A 109 0.13 -5.89 -10.94
C PHE A 109 0.59 -7.07 -11.77
N VAL A 110 -0.35 -7.97 -12.05
CA VAL A 110 -0.16 -9.10 -12.95
C VAL A 110 -1.34 -9.16 -13.93
N LEU A 111 -1.07 -9.60 -15.15
CA LEU A 111 -2.12 -9.98 -16.06
C LEU A 111 -2.42 -11.46 -15.86
N VAL A 112 -3.64 -11.78 -15.53
CA VAL A 112 -4.10 -13.17 -15.42
C VAL A 112 -5.06 -13.53 -16.54
N GLY A 113 -5.10 -14.81 -16.87
CA GLY A 113 -5.94 -15.31 -17.95
C GLY A 113 -5.75 -16.80 -18.21
N PRO A 114 -6.36 -17.38 -19.25
CA PRO A 114 -6.22 -18.76 -19.62
C PRO A 114 -4.76 -19.12 -19.94
N MET A 115 -4.20 -20.12 -19.25
CA MET A 115 -2.81 -20.53 -19.42
C MET A 115 -2.55 -21.27 -20.74
N ASP A 116 -3.54 -21.96 -21.26
CA ASP A 116 -3.39 -22.91 -22.37
C ASP A 116 -3.96 -22.41 -23.69
N ASP A 117 -4.38 -21.16 -23.80
CA ASP A 117 -4.98 -20.63 -25.04
C ASP A 117 -3.94 -20.19 -26.08
N GLY A 118 -2.67 -20.20 -25.71
CA GLY A 118 -1.54 -19.93 -26.61
C GLY A 118 -1.38 -18.48 -27.04
N LEU A 119 -2.19 -17.55 -26.48
CA LEU A 119 -2.13 -16.12 -26.82
C LEU A 119 -0.81 -15.49 -26.39
N ILE A 120 -0.42 -15.72 -25.15
CA ILE A 120 0.83 -15.21 -24.57
C ILE A 120 1.87 -16.33 -24.55
N ARG A 121 2.94 -16.18 -25.33
CA ARG A 121 4.04 -17.15 -25.37
C ARG A 121 5.00 -16.92 -24.21
N GLN A 122 5.78 -17.94 -23.88
CA GLN A 122 6.73 -17.91 -22.78
C GLN A 122 7.77 -16.76 -22.87
N ASP A 123 8.19 -16.38 -24.07
CA ASP A 123 9.11 -15.27 -24.33
C ASP A 123 8.45 -13.88 -24.26
N GLU A 124 7.12 -13.83 -24.18
CA GLU A 124 6.29 -12.62 -24.13
C GLU A 124 5.74 -12.30 -22.71
N GLN A 125 5.98 -13.17 -21.74
CA GLN A 125 5.43 -13.06 -20.37
C GLN A 125 5.93 -11.85 -19.56
N ARG A 126 6.79 -11.01 -20.16
CA ARG A 126 7.33 -9.78 -19.58
C ARG A 126 7.03 -8.54 -20.44
N ASP A 127 6.06 -8.61 -21.33
CA ASP A 127 5.66 -7.49 -22.18
C ASP A 127 4.14 -7.27 -22.07
N ILE A 128 3.78 -6.42 -21.11
CA ILE A 128 2.37 -6.14 -20.83
C ILE A 128 1.69 -5.39 -21.99
N LEU A 129 2.40 -4.52 -22.70
CA LEU A 129 1.83 -3.78 -23.83
C LEU A 129 1.56 -4.70 -25.02
N LEU A 130 2.44 -5.68 -25.27
CA LEU A 130 2.19 -6.72 -26.27
C LEU A 130 0.99 -7.59 -25.86
N GLY A 131 0.89 -7.95 -24.58
CA GLY A 131 -0.26 -8.70 -24.06
C GLY A 131 -1.60 -8.00 -24.33
N PHE A 132 -1.70 -6.74 -23.98
CA PHE A 132 -2.90 -5.93 -24.20
C PHE A 132 -3.25 -5.82 -25.71
N LYS A 133 -2.25 -5.61 -26.58
CA LYS A 133 -2.45 -5.60 -28.04
C LYS A 133 -2.98 -6.91 -28.56
N LYS A 134 -2.42 -8.05 -28.13
CA LYS A 134 -2.86 -9.37 -28.55
C LYS A 134 -4.28 -9.70 -28.10
N ILE A 135 -4.61 -9.40 -26.83
CA ILE A 135 -5.98 -9.57 -26.31
C ILE A 135 -6.98 -8.86 -27.21
N TYR A 136 -6.71 -7.61 -27.57
CA TYR A 136 -7.59 -6.84 -28.44
C TYR A 136 -7.64 -7.38 -29.86
N GLN A 137 -6.49 -7.69 -30.49
CA GLN A 137 -6.38 -8.14 -31.87
C GLN A 137 -7.03 -9.52 -32.11
N GLU A 138 -6.93 -10.41 -31.12
CA GLU A 138 -7.50 -11.75 -31.18
C GLU A 138 -8.93 -11.81 -30.59
N GLU A 139 -9.52 -10.62 -30.33
CA GLU A 139 -10.89 -10.46 -29.83
C GLU A 139 -11.15 -11.30 -28.56
N LYS A 140 -10.14 -11.44 -27.66
CA LYS A 140 -10.28 -12.16 -26.41
C LYS A 140 -11.07 -11.34 -25.40
N ALA A 141 -11.81 -12.04 -24.54
CA ALA A 141 -12.55 -11.39 -23.46
C ALA A 141 -11.59 -10.78 -22.42
N PHE A 142 -11.89 -9.55 -22.02
CA PHE A 142 -11.18 -8.85 -20.94
C PHE A 142 -12.20 -8.34 -19.91
N ILE A 143 -12.01 -8.73 -18.65
CA ILE A 143 -12.87 -8.29 -17.54
C ILE A 143 -12.16 -7.14 -16.83
N SER A 144 -12.78 -5.98 -16.86
CA SER A 144 -12.32 -4.77 -16.16
C SER A 144 -13.06 -4.59 -14.85
N ARG A 145 -12.36 -4.14 -13.82
CA ARG A 145 -13.01 -3.72 -12.57
C ARG A 145 -14.05 -2.62 -12.79
N GLY A 146 -13.74 -1.63 -13.62
CA GLY A 146 -14.68 -0.57 -14.00
C GLY A 146 -15.16 0.33 -12.84
N ASP A 147 -14.43 0.40 -11.71
CA ASP A 147 -14.85 1.01 -10.43
C ASP A 147 -14.04 2.24 -10.03
N ASP A 148 -13.22 2.78 -10.95
CA ASP A 148 -12.29 3.90 -10.72
C ASP A 148 -11.24 3.65 -9.60
N SER A 149 -11.00 2.38 -9.26
CA SER A 149 -9.93 1.96 -8.33
C SER A 149 -8.53 2.16 -8.92
N GLY A 150 -7.50 1.97 -8.08
CA GLY A 150 -6.10 1.98 -8.53
C GLY A 150 -5.81 0.97 -9.64
N THR A 151 -6.38 -0.24 -9.54
CA THR A 151 -6.27 -1.30 -10.58
C THR A 151 -6.93 -0.87 -11.88
N HIS A 152 -8.18 -0.35 -11.83
CA HIS A 152 -8.87 0.14 -13.01
C HIS A 152 -8.13 1.30 -13.70
N ARG A 153 -7.62 2.26 -12.91
CA ARG A 153 -6.81 3.36 -13.47
C ARG A 153 -5.50 2.87 -14.09
N LYS A 154 -4.87 1.86 -13.50
CA LYS A 154 -3.67 1.22 -14.06
C LYS A 154 -3.98 0.55 -15.39
N GLU A 155 -5.04 -0.22 -15.45
CA GLU A 155 -5.56 -0.86 -16.64
C GLU A 155 -5.80 0.16 -17.79
N LEU A 156 -6.55 1.24 -17.51
CA LEU A 156 -6.81 2.29 -18.50
C LEU A 156 -5.54 2.97 -19.01
N ARG A 157 -4.52 3.16 -18.15
CA ARG A 157 -3.20 3.67 -18.58
C ARG A 157 -2.51 2.69 -19.54
N LEU A 158 -2.62 1.38 -19.31
CA LEU A 158 -2.04 0.36 -20.20
C LEU A 158 -2.76 0.32 -21.56
N TRP A 159 -4.09 0.38 -21.58
CA TRP A 159 -4.87 0.52 -22.82
C TRP A 159 -4.50 1.78 -23.60
N SER A 160 -4.38 2.92 -22.90
CA SER A 160 -3.94 4.19 -23.51
C SER A 160 -2.52 4.11 -24.07
N ALA A 161 -1.60 3.41 -23.38
CA ALA A 161 -0.22 3.26 -23.83
C ALA A 161 -0.07 2.44 -25.12
N VAL A 162 -1.05 1.59 -25.41
CA VAL A 162 -1.12 0.85 -26.69
C VAL A 162 -2.01 1.54 -27.74
N GLU A 163 -2.51 2.76 -27.42
CA GLU A 163 -3.40 3.55 -28.28
C GLU A 163 -4.70 2.80 -28.67
N ILE A 164 -5.24 2.01 -27.76
CA ILE A 164 -6.48 1.25 -27.89
C ILE A 164 -7.49 1.77 -26.89
N GLU A 165 -8.70 2.08 -27.38
CA GLU A 165 -9.88 2.28 -26.54
C GLU A 165 -10.73 1.00 -26.65
N PRO A 166 -10.74 0.15 -25.60
CA PRO A 166 -11.51 -1.10 -25.67
C PRO A 166 -13.01 -0.79 -25.70
N GLU A 167 -13.68 -1.26 -26.73
CA GLU A 167 -15.11 -1.05 -26.90
C GLU A 167 -15.92 -2.21 -26.29
N SER A 168 -17.23 -1.99 -26.09
CA SER A 168 -18.16 -3.01 -25.63
C SER A 168 -18.19 -4.23 -26.58
N GLY A 169 -18.27 -5.40 -26.02
CA GLY A 169 -18.25 -6.69 -26.72
C GLY A 169 -17.38 -7.66 -25.95
N ASN A 170 -16.09 -7.64 -26.21
CA ASN A 170 -15.13 -8.48 -25.48
C ASN A 170 -14.51 -7.76 -24.26
N TYR A 171 -14.78 -6.48 -24.08
CA TYR A 171 -14.38 -5.72 -22.89
C TYR A 171 -15.59 -5.52 -21.98
N ILE A 172 -15.55 -6.13 -20.80
CA ILE A 172 -16.67 -6.18 -19.85
C ILE A 172 -16.28 -5.45 -18.57
N SER A 173 -16.88 -4.29 -18.34
CA SER A 173 -16.72 -3.51 -17.12
C SER A 173 -17.73 -3.97 -16.06
N VAL A 174 -17.25 -4.49 -14.92
CA VAL A 174 -18.14 -5.13 -13.91
C VAL A 174 -18.56 -4.20 -12.79
N GLY A 175 -17.80 -3.13 -12.52
CA GLY A 175 -18.11 -2.19 -11.43
C GLY A 175 -18.02 -2.84 -10.05
N LYS A 176 -17.09 -3.81 -9.85
CA LYS A 176 -17.01 -4.65 -8.67
C LYS A 176 -15.59 -4.64 -8.05
N GLY A 177 -15.47 -5.26 -6.85
CA GLY A 177 -14.20 -5.52 -6.21
C GLY A 177 -13.33 -6.53 -6.97
N MET A 178 -12.01 -6.61 -6.60
CA MET A 178 -11.07 -7.46 -7.34
C MET A 178 -11.43 -8.94 -7.27
N GLY A 179 -11.88 -9.44 -6.13
CA GLY A 179 -12.29 -10.83 -5.96
C GLY A 179 -13.43 -11.23 -6.92
N GLU A 180 -14.51 -10.42 -6.99
CA GLU A 180 -15.62 -10.67 -7.91
C GLU A 180 -15.19 -10.54 -9.37
N THR A 181 -14.23 -9.65 -9.68
CA THR A 181 -13.65 -9.50 -11.02
C THR A 181 -12.85 -10.73 -11.41
N LEU A 182 -12.05 -11.30 -10.50
CA LEU A 182 -11.28 -12.53 -10.72
C LEU A 182 -12.20 -13.73 -10.97
N ILE A 183 -13.25 -13.91 -10.14
CA ILE A 183 -14.23 -14.98 -10.32
C ILE A 183 -14.90 -14.86 -11.71
N MET A 184 -15.31 -13.66 -12.12
CA MET A 184 -15.93 -13.47 -13.42
C MET A 184 -14.95 -13.72 -14.58
N ALA A 185 -13.67 -13.34 -14.42
CA ALA A 185 -12.65 -13.63 -15.41
C ALA A 185 -12.42 -15.15 -15.54
N ASP A 186 -12.41 -15.86 -14.44
CA ASP A 186 -12.26 -17.30 -14.39
C ASP A 186 -13.43 -18.02 -15.05
N GLU A 187 -14.67 -17.69 -14.68
CA GLU A 187 -15.90 -18.28 -15.27
C GLU A 187 -16.00 -18.08 -16.79
N GLN A 188 -15.41 -16.98 -17.31
CA GLN A 188 -15.45 -16.67 -18.75
C GLN A 188 -14.16 -17.05 -19.48
N LEU A 189 -13.18 -17.63 -18.78
CA LEU A 189 -11.83 -17.87 -19.31
C LEU A 189 -11.28 -16.60 -19.99
N ALA A 190 -11.43 -15.46 -19.32
CA ALA A 190 -11.08 -14.14 -19.80
C ALA A 190 -9.79 -13.62 -19.15
N TYR A 191 -9.24 -12.57 -19.75
CA TYR A 191 -8.10 -11.86 -19.19
C TYR A 191 -8.56 -10.77 -18.21
N THR A 192 -7.77 -10.49 -17.18
CA THR A 192 -7.97 -9.34 -16.30
C THR A 192 -6.65 -8.88 -15.68
N LEU A 193 -6.57 -7.58 -15.35
CA LEU A 193 -5.47 -7.03 -14.57
C LEU A 193 -5.83 -7.08 -13.08
N THR A 194 -4.91 -7.57 -12.26
CA THR A 194 -5.07 -7.62 -10.81
C THR A 194 -3.77 -7.26 -10.10
N ASP A 195 -3.83 -6.81 -8.85
CA ASP A 195 -2.65 -6.83 -7.99
C ASP A 195 -2.31 -8.28 -7.62
N ARG A 196 -1.02 -8.56 -7.45
CA ARG A 196 -0.52 -9.92 -7.16
C ARG A 196 -1.12 -10.50 -5.89
N ALA A 197 -1.27 -9.71 -4.83
CA ALA A 197 -1.81 -10.18 -3.55
C ALA A 197 -3.25 -10.67 -3.68
N SER A 198 -4.11 -9.93 -4.41
CA SER A 198 -5.48 -10.36 -4.67
C SER A 198 -5.55 -11.67 -5.45
N TYR A 199 -4.67 -11.84 -6.45
CA TYR A 199 -4.61 -13.11 -7.19
C TYR A 199 -4.15 -14.27 -6.29
N LEU A 200 -3.06 -14.10 -5.55
CA LEU A 200 -2.50 -15.16 -4.70
C LEU A 200 -3.48 -15.63 -3.62
N ALA A 201 -4.26 -14.70 -3.06
CA ALA A 201 -5.28 -15.03 -2.07
C ALA A 201 -6.40 -15.94 -2.62
N MET A 202 -6.58 -16.00 -3.94
CA MET A 202 -7.64 -16.75 -4.59
C MET A 202 -7.13 -17.83 -5.56
N GLN A 203 -5.83 -17.93 -5.80
CA GLN A 203 -5.24 -18.74 -6.87
C GLN A 203 -5.61 -20.24 -6.82
N GLU A 204 -5.87 -20.78 -5.62
CA GLU A 204 -6.27 -22.19 -5.46
C GLU A 204 -7.72 -22.46 -5.89
N GLU A 205 -8.52 -21.41 -6.05
CA GLU A 205 -9.93 -21.49 -6.45
C GLU A 205 -10.14 -21.12 -7.94
N LEU A 206 -9.07 -20.71 -8.65
CA LEU A 206 -9.13 -20.21 -10.01
C LEU A 206 -8.42 -21.15 -10.99
N ASP A 207 -9.04 -21.36 -12.16
CA ASP A 207 -8.44 -22.09 -13.31
C ASP A 207 -7.54 -21.17 -14.17
N ILE A 208 -7.74 -19.83 -14.11
CA ILE A 208 -6.87 -18.85 -14.77
C ILE A 208 -5.57 -18.63 -13.98
N GLY A 209 -4.48 -18.32 -14.68
CA GLY A 209 -3.16 -18.14 -14.10
C GLY A 209 -2.49 -16.82 -14.51
N ILE A 210 -1.33 -16.53 -13.91
CA ILE A 210 -0.51 -15.38 -14.30
C ILE A 210 0.10 -15.64 -15.67
N VAL A 211 -0.26 -14.80 -16.65
CA VAL A 211 0.24 -14.89 -18.03
C VAL A 211 1.29 -13.83 -18.34
N ILE A 212 1.24 -12.65 -17.69
CA ILE A 212 2.30 -11.63 -17.79
C ILE A 212 2.57 -11.05 -16.41
N GLU A 213 3.85 -10.98 -16.07
CA GLU A 213 4.40 -10.41 -14.85
C GLU A 213 5.80 -9.81 -15.07
N ASN A 214 6.36 -9.15 -14.07
CA ASN A 214 7.73 -8.64 -14.09
C ASN A 214 8.04 -7.63 -15.21
N ASP A 215 7.02 -6.94 -15.74
CA ASP A 215 7.19 -5.77 -16.59
C ASP A 215 7.29 -4.52 -15.71
N ALA A 216 8.19 -3.60 -16.04
CA ALA A 216 8.37 -2.35 -15.30
C ALA A 216 7.09 -1.50 -15.24
N LEU A 217 6.23 -1.57 -16.26
CA LEU A 217 4.94 -0.90 -16.27
C LEU A 217 3.92 -1.50 -15.30
N LEU A 218 4.16 -2.70 -14.78
CA LEU A 218 3.31 -3.33 -13.79
C LEU A 218 3.68 -2.94 -12.35
N PHE A 219 4.85 -2.37 -12.13
CA PHE A 219 5.26 -1.95 -10.79
C PHE A 219 4.40 -0.81 -10.25
N ASN A 220 4.15 -0.87 -8.96
CA ASN A 220 3.34 0.07 -8.21
C ASN A 220 4.15 0.55 -6.99
N PRO A 221 5.03 1.57 -7.19
CA PRO A 221 5.89 2.06 -6.14
C PRO A 221 5.11 2.88 -5.10
N TYR A 222 5.44 2.70 -3.84
CA TYR A 222 4.91 3.43 -2.69
C TYR A 222 5.92 4.47 -2.22
N GLY A 223 5.45 5.71 -2.11
CA GLY A 223 6.20 6.81 -1.52
C GLY A 223 5.64 7.22 -0.17
N ILE A 224 6.54 7.62 0.74
CA ILE A 224 6.18 8.25 2.00
C ILE A 224 6.61 9.71 2.01
N ILE A 225 5.72 10.60 2.48
CA ILE A 225 5.90 12.04 2.39
C ILE A 225 5.54 12.68 3.74
N PRO A 226 6.46 13.35 4.44
CA PRO A 226 6.13 14.18 5.59
C PRO A 226 5.39 15.44 5.13
N VAL A 227 4.25 15.73 5.74
CA VAL A 227 3.47 16.92 5.44
C VAL A 227 4.21 18.15 5.98
N SER A 228 4.29 19.21 5.17
CA SER A 228 4.90 20.48 5.59
C SER A 228 4.10 21.11 6.75
N ALA A 229 4.79 21.53 7.80
CA ALA A 229 4.17 22.27 8.91
C ALA A 229 4.09 23.78 8.66
N GLU A 230 4.43 24.25 7.48
CA GLU A 230 4.31 25.67 7.16
C GLU A 230 2.87 26.16 7.36
N GLY A 231 2.71 27.13 8.26
CA GLY A 231 1.41 27.66 8.63
C GLY A 231 0.53 26.76 9.53
N ALA A 232 1.09 25.66 10.09
CA ALA A 232 0.34 24.67 10.87
C ALA A 232 1.22 24.01 11.94
N ASP A 233 1.33 24.65 13.10
CA ASP A 233 2.15 24.20 14.24
C ASP A 233 1.61 22.92 14.93
N TRP A 234 0.39 22.48 14.55
CA TRP A 234 -0.21 21.22 15.02
C TRP A 234 0.19 19.98 14.20
N ILE A 235 0.99 20.15 13.14
CA ILE A 235 1.58 19.01 12.40
C ILE A 235 2.66 18.37 13.26
N ASN A 236 2.52 17.06 13.52
CA ASN A 236 3.48 16.31 14.31
C ASN A 236 4.72 15.95 13.47
N GLN A 237 5.59 16.95 13.22
CA GLN A 237 6.80 16.77 12.42
C GLN A 237 7.78 15.76 13.05
N GLU A 238 7.96 15.82 14.37
CA GLU A 238 8.85 14.89 15.08
C GLU A 238 8.39 13.44 14.92
N GLY A 239 7.10 13.20 15.16
CA GLY A 239 6.53 11.87 14.99
C GLY A 239 6.55 11.40 13.53
N GLY A 240 6.27 12.31 12.60
CA GLY A 240 6.34 12.02 11.17
C GLY A 240 7.74 11.58 10.73
N GLN A 241 8.78 12.29 11.18
CA GLN A 241 10.17 11.93 10.87
C GLN A 241 10.58 10.62 11.54
N GLU A 242 10.23 10.40 12.84
CA GLU A 242 10.46 9.11 13.52
C GLU A 242 9.84 7.95 12.73
N PHE A 243 8.64 8.14 12.18
CA PHE A 243 7.95 7.10 11.40
C PHE A 243 8.64 6.84 10.06
N ILE A 244 9.08 7.90 9.37
CA ILE A 244 9.81 7.77 8.09
C ILE A 244 11.15 7.06 8.32
N ASP A 245 11.94 7.51 9.31
CA ASP A 245 13.24 6.90 9.61
C ASP A 245 13.09 5.42 9.99
N TRP A 246 11.99 5.08 10.69
CA TRP A 246 11.70 3.70 11.08
C TRP A 246 11.28 2.83 9.89
N ILE A 247 10.31 3.26 9.08
CA ILE A 247 9.82 2.44 7.95
C ILE A 247 10.89 2.25 6.87
N CYS A 248 11.81 3.22 6.76
CA CYS A 248 12.94 3.21 5.84
C CYS A 248 14.19 2.52 6.43
N SER A 249 14.16 2.08 7.69
CA SER A 249 15.30 1.38 8.31
C SER A 249 15.48 -0.02 7.71
N ASP A 250 16.73 -0.51 7.66
CA ASP A 250 17.07 -1.84 7.13
C ASP A 250 16.23 -2.95 7.78
N GLU A 251 16.00 -2.86 9.10
CA GLU A 251 15.21 -3.82 9.88
C GLU A 251 13.78 -3.93 9.37
N ILE A 252 13.13 -2.79 9.13
CA ILE A 252 11.72 -2.78 8.67
C ILE A 252 11.63 -3.06 7.16
N GLN A 253 12.60 -2.64 6.38
CA GLN A 253 12.69 -2.99 4.97
C GLN A 253 12.83 -4.52 4.81
N GLU A 254 13.64 -5.20 5.61
CA GLU A 254 13.72 -6.66 5.63
C GLU A 254 12.37 -7.28 6.01
N LYS A 255 11.70 -6.75 7.03
CA LYS A 255 10.38 -7.21 7.48
C LYS A 255 9.30 -7.03 6.40
N ILE A 256 9.31 -5.91 5.67
CA ILE A 256 8.44 -5.67 4.51
C ILE A 256 8.69 -6.75 3.44
N GLY A 257 9.95 -7.05 3.15
CA GLY A 257 10.35 -8.07 2.18
C GLY A 257 10.02 -9.52 2.59
N GLN A 258 9.69 -9.76 3.84
CA GLN A 258 9.25 -11.07 4.34
C GLN A 258 7.72 -11.20 4.41
N TYR A 259 6.99 -10.09 4.27
CA TYR A 259 5.54 -10.11 4.36
C TYR A 259 4.90 -10.93 3.23
N GLY A 260 4.09 -11.90 3.59
CA GLY A 260 3.42 -12.83 2.66
C GLY A 260 4.23 -14.09 2.32
N VAL A 261 5.53 -14.17 2.62
CA VAL A 261 6.37 -15.32 2.25
C VAL A 261 5.90 -16.62 2.90
N GLU A 262 5.48 -16.59 4.16
CA GLU A 262 4.98 -17.76 4.87
C GLU A 262 3.66 -18.27 4.29
N GLU A 263 2.77 -17.35 3.90
CA GLU A 263 1.42 -17.66 3.43
C GLU A 263 1.39 -18.00 1.93
N PHE A 264 2.13 -17.24 1.11
CA PHE A 264 2.06 -17.31 -0.36
C PHE A 264 3.34 -17.84 -1.01
N GLY A 265 4.35 -18.20 -0.23
CA GLY A 265 5.66 -18.65 -0.75
C GLY A 265 6.50 -17.55 -1.41
N GLN A 266 6.02 -16.30 -1.41
CA GLN A 266 6.70 -15.13 -1.98
C GLN A 266 6.29 -13.85 -1.27
N ALA A 267 7.17 -12.83 -1.32
CA ALA A 267 6.88 -11.52 -0.74
C ALA A 267 5.77 -10.80 -1.52
N LEU A 268 4.85 -10.15 -0.80
CA LEU A 268 3.81 -9.30 -1.40
C LEU A 268 4.29 -7.88 -1.67
N PHE A 269 5.32 -7.43 -0.96
CA PHE A 269 5.97 -6.14 -1.16
C PHE A 269 7.48 -6.33 -1.27
N ILE A 270 8.09 -5.57 -2.15
CA ILE A 270 9.54 -5.56 -2.36
C ILE A 270 10.09 -4.26 -1.78
N PRO A 271 11.04 -4.32 -0.84
CA PRO A 271 11.74 -3.15 -0.31
C PRO A 271 12.36 -2.31 -1.42
N ASN A 272 12.25 -0.98 -1.32
CA ASN A 272 12.76 -0.06 -2.35
C ASN A 272 13.40 1.21 -1.75
N HIS A 273 13.64 1.26 -0.45
CA HIS A 273 14.38 2.36 0.15
C HIS A 273 15.87 2.18 -0.10
N GLN A 274 16.55 3.20 -0.67
CA GLN A 274 17.98 3.24 -0.96
C GLN A 274 18.64 4.46 -0.30
#